data_93b7680d0037687ad2126f025cbb0fef
#
_entry.id   93b7680d0037687ad2126f025cbb0fef
#
_cell.length_a   1.000
_cell.length_b   1.000
_cell.length_c   1.000
_cell.angle_alpha   90.00
_cell.angle_beta   90.00
_cell.angle_gamma   90.00
#
_symmetry.space_group_name_H-M   'P 1'
#
loop_
_entity.id
_entity.type
_entity.pdbx_description
1 polymer ?
#
loop_
_entity_poly.entity_id
_entity_poly.type
_entity_poly.pdbx_seq_one_letter_code
_entity_poly.pdbx_strand_id
1 'polypeptide(L)'
;MRRTAGQRIVEALSQVALWIWVLLAMVPLVWMVTTSIKPEGYAQTIPPTWKFQPTLQHYVDVLQGAAVTPFGPLLLHSVIVAAGSTALALVLGLFAAYALARLRFKGKRFLAMWILSTIMFPPVVAVIPVFIVAGRLQLIDRYLTLIVPYAAFNLPLVIWVLRSSIRQIPEEIEDAALVDGASRVEIISRIVLPLAAPGIATAAILSMLLAWNEFLFALTLTRSQVKTAPVGISEFTGMFGTQWGSLSAAATIIVAPVVIMALLLRRHLIEGLTLGAVK
;
A
#
# COMPACT_ATOMS: atom_id res chain seq x y z
N MET A 1 29.58 7.50 28.78
CA MET A 1 28.73 7.98 29.89
C MET A 1 28.04 6.79 30.56
N ARG A 2 28.22 6.56 31.88
CA ARG A 2 27.54 5.46 32.60
C ARG A 2 26.06 5.88 32.82
N ARG A 3 25.14 5.09 32.26
CA ARG A 3 23.67 5.28 32.46
C ARG A 3 23.34 5.16 33.94
N THR A 4 22.53 6.07 34.47
CA THR A 4 22.08 6.03 35.86
C THR A 4 21.09 4.87 36.10
N ALA A 5 20.97 4.40 37.34
CA ALA A 5 20.03 3.30 37.67
C ALA A 5 18.59 3.65 37.26
N GLY A 6 18.15 4.89 37.43
CA GLY A 6 16.84 5.36 36.99
C GLY A 6 16.63 5.26 35.48
N GLN A 7 17.65 5.59 34.65
CA GLN A 7 17.55 5.44 33.19
C GLN A 7 17.41 3.99 32.77
N ARG A 8 18.10 3.06 33.42
CA ARG A 8 17.95 1.59 33.15
C ARG A 8 16.56 1.09 33.48
N ILE A 9 15.95 1.55 34.58
CA ILE A 9 14.59 1.17 34.96
C ILE A 9 13.58 1.68 33.93
N VAL A 10 13.69 2.95 33.51
CA VAL A 10 12.81 3.53 32.46
C VAL A 10 12.97 2.79 31.14
N GLU A 11 14.20 2.46 30.72
CA GLU A 11 14.45 1.67 29.52
C GLU A 11 13.84 0.27 29.61
N ALA A 12 13.97 -0.42 30.77
CA ALA A 12 13.38 -1.74 30.97
C ALA A 12 11.84 -1.68 30.92
N LEU A 13 11.24 -0.70 31.59
CA LEU A 13 9.78 -0.52 31.58
C LEU A 13 9.25 -0.20 30.15
N SER A 14 9.97 0.65 29.42
CA SER A 14 9.58 0.98 28.03
C SER A 14 9.71 -0.24 27.11
N GLN A 15 10.74 -1.07 27.29
CA GLN A 15 10.86 -2.33 26.53
C GLN A 15 9.75 -3.31 26.87
N VAL A 16 9.41 -3.49 28.15
CA VAL A 16 8.30 -4.36 28.57
C VAL A 16 6.98 -3.85 27.98
N ALA A 17 6.70 -2.55 28.07
CA ALA A 17 5.50 -1.97 27.49
C ALA A 17 5.45 -2.19 25.98
N LEU A 18 6.56 -2.02 25.26
CA LEU A 18 6.67 -2.26 23.82
C LEU A 18 6.36 -3.73 23.48
N TRP A 19 6.93 -4.68 24.22
CA TRP A 19 6.65 -6.11 23.99
C TRP A 19 5.19 -6.47 24.27
N ILE A 20 4.58 -5.89 25.30
CA ILE A 20 3.14 -6.08 25.57
C ILE A 20 2.31 -5.58 24.38
N TRP A 21 2.63 -4.38 23.84
CA TRP A 21 1.95 -3.86 22.67
C TRP A 21 2.12 -4.72 21.43
N VAL A 22 3.33 -5.23 21.18
CA VAL A 22 3.59 -6.15 20.06
C VAL A 22 2.79 -7.42 20.20
N LEU A 23 2.78 -8.03 21.40
CA LEU A 23 2.00 -9.25 21.66
C LEU A 23 0.50 -9.03 21.46
N LEU A 24 -0.05 -7.91 21.97
CA LEU A 24 -1.46 -7.55 21.76
C LEU A 24 -1.79 -7.35 20.28
N ALA A 25 -0.91 -6.69 19.54
CA ALA A 25 -1.09 -6.48 18.10
C ALA A 25 -1.04 -7.79 17.30
N MET A 26 -0.30 -8.79 17.77
CA MET A 26 -0.21 -10.10 17.13
C MET A 26 -1.44 -10.99 17.37
N VAL A 27 -2.22 -10.76 18.44
CA VAL A 27 -3.38 -11.59 18.79
C VAL A 27 -4.37 -11.74 17.61
N PRO A 28 -4.85 -10.68 16.95
CA PRO A 28 -5.79 -10.84 15.85
C PRO A 28 -5.17 -11.57 14.63
N LEU A 29 -3.89 -11.39 14.37
CA LEU A 29 -3.21 -12.09 13.28
C LEU A 29 -3.05 -13.58 13.58
N VAL A 30 -2.65 -13.94 14.81
CA VAL A 30 -2.57 -15.33 15.26
C VAL A 30 -3.97 -15.97 15.23
N TRP A 31 -5.00 -15.24 15.66
CA TRP A 31 -6.38 -15.72 15.60
C TRP A 31 -6.81 -16.01 14.15
N MET A 32 -6.56 -15.09 13.23
CA MET A 32 -6.85 -15.25 11.81
C MET A 32 -6.15 -16.49 11.23
N VAL A 33 -4.83 -16.61 11.45
CA VAL A 33 -4.04 -17.76 10.95
C VAL A 33 -4.51 -19.07 11.59
N THR A 34 -4.78 -19.09 12.90
CA THR A 34 -5.28 -20.31 13.56
C THR A 34 -6.67 -20.69 13.07
N THR A 35 -7.55 -19.71 12.81
CA THR A 35 -8.90 -19.98 12.29
C THR A 35 -8.84 -20.53 10.86
N SER A 36 -7.89 -20.08 10.04
CA SER A 36 -7.72 -20.55 8.65
C SER A 36 -7.32 -22.03 8.53
N ILE A 37 -6.79 -22.62 9.59
CA ILE A 37 -6.39 -24.04 9.63
C ILE A 37 -7.30 -24.91 10.50
N LYS A 38 -8.35 -24.34 11.11
CA LYS A 38 -9.36 -25.11 11.87
C LYS A 38 -10.33 -25.79 10.91
N PRO A 39 -10.74 -27.06 11.15
CA PRO A 39 -11.88 -27.64 10.43
C PRO A 39 -13.14 -26.78 10.61
N GLU A 40 -14.05 -26.74 9.63
CA GLU A 40 -15.19 -25.83 9.58
C GLU A 40 -16.03 -25.82 10.86
N GLY A 41 -16.30 -27.00 11.45
CA GLY A 41 -17.07 -27.10 12.70
C GLY A 41 -16.41 -26.46 13.91
N TYR A 42 -15.09 -26.19 13.88
CA TYR A 42 -14.34 -25.60 15.00
C TYR A 42 -14.08 -24.10 14.83
N ALA A 43 -14.31 -23.54 13.65
CA ALA A 43 -14.04 -22.12 13.37
C ALA A 43 -14.95 -21.16 14.16
N GLN A 44 -16.16 -21.63 14.57
CA GLN A 44 -17.20 -20.83 15.23
C GLN A 44 -17.55 -21.28 16.63
N THR A 45 -16.82 -22.23 17.23
CA THR A 45 -17.15 -22.75 18.56
C THR A 45 -16.99 -21.70 19.66
N ILE A 46 -17.97 -21.65 20.56
CA ILE A 46 -17.96 -20.82 21.77
C ILE A 46 -18.13 -21.77 22.98
N PRO A 47 -17.14 -21.88 23.89
CA PRO A 47 -15.82 -21.18 23.88
C PRO A 47 -14.89 -21.67 22.75
N PRO A 48 -13.87 -20.85 22.39
CA PRO A 48 -12.96 -21.20 21.31
C PRO A 48 -12.19 -22.49 21.58
N THR A 49 -12.19 -23.40 20.60
CA THR A 49 -11.46 -24.67 20.71
C THR A 49 -10.02 -24.49 20.23
N TRP A 50 -9.05 -24.86 21.08
CA TRP A 50 -7.61 -24.82 20.81
C TRP A 50 -7.02 -26.16 20.42
N LYS A 51 -7.74 -27.28 20.74
CA LYS A 51 -7.34 -28.65 20.38
C LYS A 51 -8.14 -29.07 19.15
N PHE A 52 -7.51 -29.10 18.00
CA PHE A 52 -8.08 -29.54 16.71
C PHE A 52 -6.99 -30.14 15.85
N GLN A 53 -7.36 -30.93 14.85
CA GLN A 53 -6.44 -31.41 13.82
C GLN A 53 -6.35 -30.31 12.72
N PRO A 54 -5.16 -29.71 12.50
CA PRO A 54 -5.01 -28.67 11.47
C PRO A 54 -5.33 -29.22 10.08
N THR A 55 -6.02 -28.41 9.28
CA THR A 55 -6.32 -28.71 7.87
C THR A 55 -5.91 -27.55 6.99
N LEU A 56 -5.50 -27.83 5.76
CA LEU A 56 -5.27 -26.84 4.72
C LEU A 56 -6.43 -26.78 3.71
N GLN A 57 -7.54 -27.47 4.00
CA GLN A 57 -8.67 -27.58 3.08
C GLN A 57 -9.22 -26.20 2.69
N HIS A 58 -9.33 -25.26 3.63
CA HIS A 58 -9.79 -23.89 3.35
C HIS A 58 -8.91 -23.15 2.31
N TYR A 59 -7.60 -23.38 2.34
CA TYR A 59 -6.70 -22.80 1.34
C TYR A 59 -6.91 -23.42 -0.05
N VAL A 60 -7.14 -24.73 -0.11
CA VAL A 60 -7.47 -25.42 -1.36
C VAL A 60 -8.80 -24.93 -1.91
N ASP A 61 -9.84 -24.85 -1.05
CA ASP A 61 -11.19 -24.41 -1.43
C ASP A 61 -11.19 -22.96 -1.94
N VAL A 62 -10.45 -22.07 -1.26
CA VAL A 62 -10.27 -20.66 -1.65
C VAL A 62 -9.56 -20.55 -3.00
N LEU A 63 -8.48 -21.27 -3.20
CA LEU A 63 -7.70 -21.16 -4.44
C LEU A 63 -8.41 -21.80 -5.64
N GLN A 64 -9.14 -22.90 -5.42
CA GLN A 64 -9.88 -23.62 -6.47
C GLN A 64 -11.27 -23.05 -6.73
N GLY A 65 -11.78 -22.18 -5.83
CA GLY A 65 -13.11 -21.59 -5.95
C GLY A 65 -14.25 -22.55 -5.60
N ALA A 66 -14.01 -23.53 -4.72
CA ALA A 66 -15.02 -24.49 -4.32
C ALA A 66 -16.20 -23.83 -3.58
N ALA A 67 -15.98 -22.70 -2.90
CA ALA A 67 -16.98 -21.98 -2.13
C ALA A 67 -17.52 -20.72 -2.84
N VAL A 68 -16.67 -20.05 -3.63
CA VAL A 68 -16.95 -18.76 -4.30
C VAL A 68 -16.05 -18.62 -5.55
N THR A 69 -15.83 -17.40 -6.03
CA THR A 69 -14.89 -17.15 -7.15
C THR A 69 -13.47 -17.64 -6.80
N PRO A 70 -12.77 -18.34 -7.72
CA PRO A 70 -11.39 -18.74 -7.50
C PRO A 70 -10.50 -17.56 -7.14
N PHE A 71 -9.76 -17.66 -6.02
CA PHE A 71 -9.03 -16.53 -5.45
C PHE A 71 -7.73 -16.19 -6.18
N GLY A 72 -7.16 -17.16 -6.90
CA GLY A 72 -5.93 -16.97 -7.67
C GLY A 72 -6.03 -15.84 -8.71
N PRO A 73 -7.04 -15.83 -9.61
CA PRO A 73 -7.29 -14.71 -10.52
C PRO A 73 -7.46 -13.36 -9.82
N LEU A 74 -8.17 -13.31 -8.67
CA LEU A 74 -8.38 -12.07 -7.91
C LEU A 74 -7.07 -11.49 -7.39
N LEU A 75 -6.15 -12.34 -6.93
CA LEU A 75 -4.80 -11.93 -6.53
C LEU A 75 -4.02 -11.37 -7.72
N LEU A 76 -4.08 -12.02 -8.87
CA LEU A 76 -3.42 -11.53 -10.07
C LEU A 76 -3.96 -10.16 -10.51
N HIS A 77 -5.30 -9.98 -10.49
CA HIS A 77 -5.92 -8.69 -10.78
C HIS A 77 -5.44 -7.61 -9.79
N SER A 78 -5.38 -7.93 -8.49
CA SER A 78 -4.85 -7.01 -7.48
C SER A 78 -3.40 -6.61 -7.77
N VAL A 79 -2.54 -7.57 -8.15
CA VAL A 79 -1.13 -7.28 -8.52
C VAL A 79 -1.08 -6.35 -9.73
N ILE A 80 -1.84 -6.66 -10.81
CA ILE A 80 -1.86 -5.84 -12.03
C ILE A 80 -2.34 -4.43 -11.75
N VAL A 81 -3.44 -4.29 -11.01
CA VAL A 81 -4.01 -2.97 -10.67
C VAL A 81 -3.09 -2.18 -9.76
N ALA A 82 -2.56 -2.79 -8.69
CA ALA A 82 -1.68 -2.11 -7.77
C ALA A 82 -0.34 -1.73 -8.41
N ALA A 83 0.27 -2.62 -9.20
CA ALA A 83 1.50 -2.33 -9.92
C ALA A 83 1.28 -1.27 -11.02
N GLY A 84 0.22 -1.39 -11.81
CA GLY A 84 -0.11 -0.44 -12.88
C GLY A 84 -0.41 0.96 -12.35
N SER A 85 -1.21 1.07 -11.29
CA SER A 85 -1.52 2.36 -10.65
C SER A 85 -0.29 2.99 -10.00
N THR A 86 0.55 2.18 -9.33
CA THR A 86 1.81 2.63 -8.74
C THR A 86 2.77 3.13 -9.82
N ALA A 87 2.96 2.38 -10.90
CA ALA A 87 3.83 2.78 -12.01
C ALA A 87 3.35 4.10 -12.64
N LEU A 88 2.06 4.24 -12.90
CA LEU A 88 1.47 5.47 -13.42
C LEU A 88 1.68 6.65 -12.46
N ALA A 89 1.43 6.46 -11.17
CA ALA A 89 1.62 7.49 -10.15
C ALA A 89 3.10 7.88 -10.01
N LEU A 90 4.04 6.93 -10.10
CA LEU A 90 5.49 7.21 -10.05
C LEU A 90 5.95 8.01 -11.26
N VAL A 91 5.55 7.63 -12.47
CA VAL A 91 5.92 8.34 -13.70
C VAL A 91 5.43 9.78 -13.65
N LEU A 92 4.14 10.00 -13.42
CA LEU A 92 3.56 11.35 -13.34
C LEU A 92 4.11 12.13 -12.14
N GLY A 93 4.24 11.45 -11.00
CA GLY A 93 4.73 12.01 -9.74
C GLY A 93 6.19 12.45 -9.82
N LEU A 94 7.05 11.73 -10.54
CA LEU A 94 8.46 12.10 -10.72
C LEU A 94 8.61 13.45 -11.39
N PHE A 95 7.93 13.66 -12.53
CA PHE A 95 8.00 14.95 -13.24
C PHE A 95 7.40 16.09 -12.41
N ALA A 96 6.27 15.85 -11.75
CA ALA A 96 5.64 16.85 -10.89
C ALA A 96 6.53 17.18 -9.66
N ALA A 97 7.10 16.16 -9.03
CA ALA A 97 8.01 16.33 -7.89
C ALA A 97 9.28 17.09 -8.28
N TYR A 98 9.88 16.75 -9.43
CA TYR A 98 11.03 17.46 -9.98
C TYR A 98 10.72 18.93 -10.22
N ALA A 99 9.63 19.23 -10.91
CA ALA A 99 9.19 20.61 -11.14
C ALA A 99 8.99 21.38 -9.83
N LEU A 100 8.35 20.75 -8.83
CA LEU A 100 8.14 21.33 -7.50
C LEU A 100 9.41 21.37 -6.63
N ALA A 101 10.43 20.60 -6.92
CA ALA A 101 11.71 20.67 -6.21
C ALA A 101 12.61 21.76 -6.80
N ARG A 102 12.83 21.76 -8.12
CA ARG A 102 13.88 22.48 -8.84
C ARG A 102 13.42 23.74 -9.57
N LEU A 103 12.27 23.69 -10.25
CA LEU A 103 11.86 24.81 -11.08
C LEU A 103 11.37 26.00 -10.25
N ARG A 104 11.66 27.21 -10.72
CA ARG A 104 11.20 28.47 -10.13
C ARG A 104 10.06 29.03 -10.97
N PHE A 105 8.84 29.03 -10.42
CA PHE A 105 7.66 29.61 -11.08
C PHE A 105 6.70 30.23 -10.07
N LYS A 106 5.88 31.18 -10.53
CA LYS A 106 4.88 31.85 -9.70
C LYS A 106 3.82 30.84 -9.24
N GLY A 107 3.42 30.92 -7.96
CA GLY A 107 2.40 30.03 -7.42
C GLY A 107 2.88 28.63 -7.00
N LYS A 108 4.19 28.31 -7.13
CA LYS A 108 4.76 26.99 -6.73
C LYS A 108 4.35 26.54 -5.34
N ARG A 109 4.41 27.45 -4.35
CA ARG A 109 4.03 27.14 -2.97
C ARG A 109 2.54 26.80 -2.85
N PHE A 110 1.69 27.59 -3.50
CA PHE A 110 0.24 27.36 -3.53
C PHE A 110 -0.09 26.01 -4.17
N LEU A 111 0.48 25.73 -5.35
CA LEU A 111 0.29 24.45 -6.04
C LEU A 111 0.73 23.25 -5.19
N ALA A 112 1.90 23.36 -4.54
CA ALA A 112 2.38 22.29 -3.67
C ALA A 112 1.44 22.04 -2.46
N MET A 113 0.93 23.11 -1.84
CA MET A 113 -0.03 23.00 -0.75
C MET A 113 -1.38 22.47 -1.22
N TRP A 114 -1.84 22.90 -2.40
CA TRP A 114 -3.07 22.41 -3.00
C TRP A 114 -2.99 20.90 -3.30
N ILE A 115 -1.90 20.43 -3.92
CA ILE A 115 -1.68 18.98 -4.16
C ILE A 115 -1.69 18.23 -2.83
N LEU A 116 -1.01 18.75 -1.79
CA LEU A 116 -1.00 18.08 -0.48
C LEU A 116 -2.40 18.03 0.14
N SER A 117 -3.20 19.09 0.00
CA SER A 117 -4.56 19.13 0.55
C SER A 117 -5.50 18.10 -0.10
N THR A 118 -5.22 17.67 -1.32
CA THR A 118 -6.04 16.63 -1.99
C THR A 118 -5.93 15.26 -1.32
N ILE A 119 -4.91 15.00 -0.49
CA ILE A 119 -4.84 13.78 0.35
C ILE A 119 -6.02 13.70 1.32
N MET A 120 -6.56 14.85 1.76
CA MET A 120 -7.69 14.90 2.69
C MET A 120 -9.04 14.67 1.99
N PHE A 121 -9.07 14.61 0.65
CA PHE A 121 -10.29 14.41 -0.09
C PHE A 121 -10.81 12.97 0.08
N PRO A 122 -12.05 12.78 0.60
CA PRO A 122 -12.57 11.45 0.85
C PRO A 122 -12.83 10.69 -0.45
N PRO A 123 -12.26 9.48 -0.66
CA PRO A 123 -12.48 8.68 -1.86
C PRO A 123 -13.95 8.40 -2.16
N VAL A 124 -14.78 8.26 -1.12
CA VAL A 124 -16.22 7.98 -1.25
C VAL A 124 -16.97 9.07 -2.04
N VAL A 125 -16.53 10.32 -1.98
CA VAL A 125 -17.13 11.42 -2.73
C VAL A 125 -16.86 11.29 -4.22
N ALA A 126 -15.70 10.76 -4.60
CA ALA A 126 -15.30 10.60 -5.99
C ALA A 126 -15.86 9.33 -6.64
N VAL A 127 -16.22 8.30 -5.88
CA VAL A 127 -16.59 7.00 -6.44
C VAL A 127 -17.81 7.08 -7.34
N ILE A 128 -18.83 7.86 -6.98
CA ILE A 128 -20.06 8.01 -7.79
C ILE A 128 -19.79 8.74 -9.11
N PRO A 129 -19.14 9.93 -9.13
CA PRO A 129 -18.74 10.58 -10.38
C PRO A 129 -17.86 9.70 -11.28
N VAL A 130 -16.90 8.99 -10.70
CA VAL A 130 -16.02 8.08 -11.46
C VAL A 130 -16.83 6.93 -12.06
N PHE A 131 -17.78 6.35 -11.31
CA PHE A 131 -18.68 5.31 -11.82
C PHE A 131 -19.50 5.80 -13.01
N ILE A 132 -20.09 7.01 -12.94
CA ILE A 132 -20.88 7.59 -14.03
C ILE A 132 -20.02 7.79 -15.28
N VAL A 133 -18.81 8.36 -15.13
CA VAL A 133 -17.89 8.58 -16.24
C VAL A 133 -17.44 7.25 -16.86
N ALA A 134 -17.04 6.28 -16.01
CA ALA A 134 -16.63 4.95 -16.46
C ALA A 134 -17.78 4.23 -17.19
N GLY A 135 -19.01 4.38 -16.71
CA GLY A 135 -20.20 3.82 -17.35
C GLY A 135 -20.45 4.41 -18.74
N ARG A 136 -20.37 5.74 -18.87
CA ARG A 136 -20.53 6.43 -20.18
C ARG A 136 -19.43 6.05 -21.18
N LEU A 137 -18.21 5.81 -20.71
CA LEU A 137 -17.09 5.39 -21.53
C LEU A 137 -17.01 3.88 -21.77
N GLN A 138 -17.95 3.11 -21.24
CA GLN A 138 -18.01 1.64 -21.30
C GLN A 138 -16.73 0.96 -20.74
N LEU A 139 -16.15 1.58 -19.72
CA LEU A 139 -14.92 1.11 -19.08
C LEU A 139 -15.16 0.31 -17.78
N ILE A 140 -16.42 0.17 -17.33
CA ILE A 140 -16.75 -0.64 -16.14
C ILE A 140 -16.20 -2.06 -16.33
N ASP A 141 -15.63 -2.61 -15.25
CA ASP A 141 -15.02 -3.94 -15.22
C ASP A 141 -13.78 -4.07 -16.14
N ARG A 142 -12.99 -3.00 -16.22
CA ARG A 142 -11.70 -2.94 -16.95
C ARG A 142 -10.57 -2.51 -16.03
N TYR A 143 -9.34 -2.94 -16.29
CA TYR A 143 -8.17 -2.54 -15.50
C TYR A 143 -7.98 -1.03 -15.41
N LEU A 144 -8.15 -0.30 -16.52
CA LEU A 144 -8.00 1.15 -16.54
C LEU A 144 -8.96 1.87 -15.60
N THR A 145 -10.15 1.31 -15.39
CA THR A 145 -11.15 1.88 -14.48
C THR A 145 -10.70 1.88 -13.02
N LEU A 146 -9.79 0.99 -12.65
CA LEU A 146 -9.16 0.96 -11.33
C LEU A 146 -7.80 1.66 -11.32
N ILE A 147 -6.95 1.40 -12.33
CA ILE A 147 -5.58 1.91 -12.40
C ILE A 147 -5.57 3.45 -12.35
N VAL A 148 -6.45 4.11 -13.12
CA VAL A 148 -6.44 5.58 -13.22
C VAL A 148 -6.89 6.24 -11.91
N PRO A 149 -8.02 5.89 -11.29
CA PRO A 149 -8.39 6.46 -9.99
C PRO A 149 -7.37 6.16 -8.89
N TYR A 150 -6.86 4.94 -8.80
CA TYR A 150 -5.87 4.59 -7.79
C TYR A 150 -4.58 5.41 -7.96
N ALA A 151 -4.10 5.58 -9.19
CA ALA A 151 -2.96 6.43 -9.48
C ALA A 151 -3.25 7.88 -9.09
N ALA A 152 -4.43 8.41 -9.42
CA ALA A 152 -4.82 9.78 -9.10
C ALA A 152 -4.85 10.05 -7.59
N PHE A 153 -5.42 9.12 -6.80
CA PHE A 153 -5.46 9.25 -5.34
C PHE A 153 -4.11 9.06 -4.66
N ASN A 154 -3.22 8.24 -5.25
CA ASN A 154 -1.87 8.02 -4.73
C ASN A 154 -0.88 9.11 -5.17
N LEU A 155 -1.17 9.82 -6.26
CA LEU A 155 -0.28 10.81 -6.85
C LEU A 155 0.20 11.89 -5.88
N PRO A 156 -0.63 12.51 -5.02
CA PRO A 156 -0.19 13.50 -4.06
C PRO A 156 0.87 12.98 -3.07
N LEU A 157 0.68 11.77 -2.56
CA LEU A 157 1.64 11.11 -1.67
C LEU A 157 2.97 10.86 -2.40
N VAL A 158 2.90 10.30 -3.60
CA VAL A 158 4.08 10.02 -4.44
C VAL A 158 4.85 11.31 -4.73
N ILE A 159 4.16 12.37 -5.16
CA ILE A 159 4.79 13.68 -5.40
C ILE A 159 5.50 14.19 -4.14
N TRP A 160 4.87 14.07 -2.98
CA TRP A 160 5.43 14.59 -1.74
C TRP A 160 6.69 13.84 -1.31
N VAL A 161 6.67 12.51 -1.37
CA VAL A 161 7.83 11.66 -1.04
C VAL A 161 8.97 11.91 -2.02
N LEU A 162 8.69 11.90 -3.33
CA LEU A 162 9.71 12.12 -4.36
C LEU A 162 10.30 13.53 -4.28
N ARG A 163 9.48 14.56 -4.06
CA ARG A 163 9.96 15.93 -3.89
C ARG A 163 10.90 16.05 -2.70
N SER A 164 10.61 15.38 -1.59
CA SER A 164 11.49 15.37 -0.42
C SER A 164 12.85 14.74 -0.76
N SER A 165 12.85 13.60 -1.45
CA SER A 165 14.07 12.90 -1.86
C SER A 165 14.90 13.70 -2.87
N ILE A 166 14.25 14.30 -3.88
CA ILE A 166 14.94 15.13 -4.88
C ILE A 166 15.60 16.35 -4.23
N ARG A 167 14.98 16.95 -3.22
CA ARG A 167 15.54 18.10 -2.49
C ARG A 167 16.80 17.78 -1.68
N GLN A 168 17.03 16.51 -1.37
CA GLN A 168 18.24 16.07 -0.67
C GLN A 168 19.46 15.95 -1.61
N ILE A 169 19.23 15.92 -2.93
CA ILE A 169 20.29 15.91 -3.94
C ILE A 169 20.82 17.34 -4.07
N PRO A 170 22.15 17.57 -3.94
CA PRO A 170 22.76 18.89 -4.16
C PRO A 170 22.45 19.43 -5.55
N GLU A 171 22.02 20.70 -5.65
CA GLU A 171 21.68 21.32 -6.94
C GLU A 171 22.90 21.47 -7.84
N GLU A 172 24.08 21.58 -7.26
CA GLU A 172 25.37 21.74 -7.95
C GLU A 172 25.67 20.58 -8.93
N ILE A 173 25.19 19.36 -8.61
CA ILE A 173 25.36 18.19 -9.50
C ILE A 173 24.55 18.38 -10.80
N GLU A 174 23.34 18.92 -10.68
CA GLU A 174 22.47 19.18 -11.80
C GLU A 174 22.97 20.40 -12.61
N ASP A 175 23.46 21.42 -11.93
CA ASP A 175 24.03 22.62 -12.56
C ASP A 175 25.30 22.30 -13.36
N ALA A 176 26.19 21.44 -12.84
CA ALA A 176 27.35 20.95 -13.59
C ALA A 176 26.94 20.24 -14.89
N ALA A 177 25.93 19.35 -14.82
CA ALA A 177 25.43 18.67 -16.00
C ALA A 177 24.77 19.62 -17.02
N LEU A 178 24.13 20.72 -16.56
CA LEU A 178 23.61 21.76 -17.47
C LEU A 178 24.72 22.50 -18.19
N VAL A 179 25.84 22.78 -17.52
CA VAL A 179 27.04 23.39 -18.15
C VAL A 179 27.64 22.46 -19.19
N ASP A 180 27.62 21.14 -18.95
CA ASP A 180 28.05 20.11 -19.90
C ASP A 180 27.05 19.89 -21.05
N GLY A 181 25.94 20.64 -21.09
CA GLY A 181 24.95 20.63 -22.18
C GLY A 181 23.87 19.57 -22.05
N ALA A 182 23.74 18.92 -20.89
CA ALA A 182 22.67 17.93 -20.68
C ALA A 182 21.30 18.60 -20.66
N SER A 183 20.32 17.97 -21.31
CA SER A 183 18.93 18.38 -21.25
C SER A 183 18.29 18.05 -19.90
N ARG A 184 17.21 18.71 -19.53
CA ARG A 184 16.47 18.43 -18.27
C ARG A 184 16.00 16.99 -18.18
N VAL A 185 15.61 16.37 -19.30
CA VAL A 185 15.17 14.97 -19.32
C VAL A 185 16.36 14.03 -19.05
N GLU A 186 17.54 14.34 -19.59
CA GLU A 186 18.76 13.58 -19.32
C GLU A 186 19.18 13.71 -17.85
N ILE A 187 19.11 14.90 -17.28
CA ILE A 187 19.34 15.12 -15.84
C ILE A 187 18.39 14.27 -15.01
N ILE A 188 17.09 14.29 -15.30
CA ILE A 188 16.11 13.48 -14.56
C ILE A 188 16.44 11.99 -14.68
N SER A 189 16.71 11.49 -15.89
CA SER A 189 16.89 10.07 -16.14
C SER A 189 18.25 9.51 -15.69
N ARG A 190 19.34 10.30 -15.89
CA ARG A 190 20.72 9.83 -15.64
C ARG A 190 21.28 10.23 -14.28
N ILE A 191 20.74 11.29 -13.66
CA ILE A 191 21.25 11.83 -12.41
C ILE A 191 20.23 11.70 -11.29
N VAL A 192 19.06 12.35 -11.46
CA VAL A 192 18.05 12.44 -10.39
C VAL A 192 17.46 11.07 -10.08
N LEU A 193 17.08 10.30 -11.09
CA LEU A 193 16.43 9.00 -10.91
C LEU A 193 17.31 7.99 -10.18
N PRO A 194 18.61 7.82 -10.51
CA PRO A 194 19.50 6.95 -9.73
C PRO A 194 19.75 7.45 -8.30
N LEU A 195 19.96 8.76 -8.11
CA LEU A 195 20.22 9.32 -6.78
C LEU A 195 18.99 9.34 -5.89
N ALA A 196 17.80 9.52 -6.47
CA ALA A 196 16.51 9.46 -5.76
C ALA A 196 15.97 8.02 -5.59
N ALA A 197 16.69 6.98 -6.04
CA ALA A 197 16.21 5.61 -6.03
C ALA A 197 15.67 5.13 -4.67
N PRO A 198 16.28 5.44 -3.51
CA PRO A 198 15.70 5.07 -2.19
C PRO A 198 14.32 5.72 -1.95
N GLY A 199 14.18 6.98 -2.34
CA GLY A 199 12.89 7.70 -2.24
C GLY A 199 11.85 7.17 -3.21
N ILE A 200 12.25 6.79 -4.42
CA ILE A 200 11.39 6.16 -5.42
C ILE A 200 10.90 4.81 -4.90
N ALA A 201 11.78 3.99 -4.33
CA ALA A 201 11.41 2.72 -3.71
C ALA A 201 10.41 2.91 -2.56
N THR A 202 10.62 3.92 -1.72
CA THR A 202 9.70 4.27 -0.63
C THR A 202 8.33 4.68 -1.17
N ALA A 203 8.29 5.58 -2.16
CA ALA A 203 7.06 6.02 -2.79
C ALA A 203 6.32 4.87 -3.49
N ALA A 204 7.06 3.98 -4.16
CA ALA A 204 6.52 2.79 -4.81
C ALA A 204 5.84 1.85 -3.81
N ILE A 205 6.53 1.51 -2.71
CA ILE A 205 5.98 0.59 -1.70
C ILE A 205 4.75 1.20 -1.03
N LEU A 206 4.78 2.48 -0.68
CA LEU A 206 3.64 3.15 -0.07
C LEU A 206 2.44 3.21 -1.02
N SER A 207 2.66 3.60 -2.28
CA SER A 207 1.59 3.62 -3.30
C SER A 207 1.03 2.22 -3.57
N MET A 208 1.90 1.21 -3.63
CA MET A 208 1.51 -0.19 -3.81
C MET A 208 0.65 -0.69 -2.65
N LEU A 209 1.02 -0.36 -1.40
CA LEU A 209 0.26 -0.71 -0.20
C LEU A 209 -1.14 -0.09 -0.21
N LEU A 210 -1.25 1.19 -0.58
CA LEU A 210 -2.54 1.88 -0.67
C LEU A 210 -3.42 1.26 -1.77
N ALA A 211 -2.86 1.01 -2.95
CA ALA A 211 -3.58 0.40 -4.06
C ALA A 211 -3.97 -1.06 -3.78
N TRP A 212 -3.11 -1.82 -3.08
CA TRP A 212 -3.38 -3.21 -2.68
C TRP A 212 -4.57 -3.33 -1.75
N ASN A 213 -4.71 -2.39 -0.80
CA ASN A 213 -5.78 -2.41 0.20
C ASN A 213 -7.05 -1.68 -0.25
N GLU A 214 -7.06 -1.13 -1.46
CA GLU A 214 -8.21 -0.38 -1.94
C GLU A 214 -9.40 -1.33 -2.22
N PHE A 215 -10.53 -0.97 -1.65
CA PHE A 215 -11.75 -1.78 -1.70
C PHE A 215 -12.93 -1.05 -2.36
N LEU A 216 -13.08 0.26 -2.09
CA LEU A 216 -14.29 1.01 -2.42
C LEU A 216 -14.49 1.18 -3.93
N PHE A 217 -13.45 1.61 -4.63
CA PHE A 217 -13.51 1.73 -6.09
C PHE A 217 -13.62 0.35 -6.75
N ALA A 218 -12.87 -0.65 -6.24
CA ALA A 218 -12.96 -2.00 -6.76
C ALA A 218 -14.37 -2.57 -6.61
N LEU A 219 -14.99 -2.45 -5.44
CA LEU A 219 -16.35 -2.91 -5.18
C LEU A 219 -17.37 -2.25 -6.12
N THR A 220 -17.18 -0.97 -6.44
CA THR A 220 -18.14 -0.19 -7.21
C THR A 220 -17.93 -0.33 -8.72
N LEU A 221 -16.67 -0.41 -9.17
CA LEU A 221 -16.30 -0.31 -10.59
C LEU A 221 -16.04 -1.67 -11.25
N THR A 222 -15.99 -2.77 -10.47
CA THR A 222 -15.78 -4.11 -11.03
C THR A 222 -17.00 -5.00 -10.86
N ARG A 223 -17.06 -6.07 -11.65
CA ARG A 223 -18.10 -7.09 -11.59
C ARG A 223 -17.51 -8.49 -11.54
N SER A 224 -17.08 -9.02 -12.69
CA SER A 224 -16.57 -10.39 -12.79
C SER A 224 -15.20 -10.52 -13.44
N GLN A 225 -14.82 -9.57 -14.34
CA GLN A 225 -13.60 -9.68 -15.14
C GLN A 225 -12.33 -9.18 -14.41
N VAL A 226 -12.45 -8.10 -13.60
CA VAL A 226 -11.28 -7.43 -12.99
C VAL A 226 -11.47 -7.26 -11.48
N LYS A 227 -12.23 -8.14 -10.86
CA LYS A 227 -12.43 -8.12 -9.40
C LYS A 227 -11.09 -8.31 -8.66
N THR A 228 -10.85 -7.47 -7.64
CA THR A 228 -9.63 -7.56 -6.82
C THR A 228 -9.81 -8.45 -5.60
N ALA A 229 -8.72 -8.92 -5.01
CA ALA A 229 -8.74 -9.80 -3.86
C ALA A 229 -9.46 -9.21 -2.61
N PRO A 230 -9.31 -7.92 -2.25
CA PRO A 230 -10.09 -7.33 -1.17
C PRO A 230 -11.61 -7.43 -1.39
N VAL A 231 -12.09 -7.26 -2.62
CA VAL A 231 -13.52 -7.44 -2.94
C VAL A 231 -13.91 -8.90 -2.85
N GLY A 232 -13.05 -9.82 -3.30
CA GLY A 232 -13.30 -11.25 -3.21
C GLY A 232 -13.48 -11.77 -1.77
N ILE A 233 -12.84 -11.14 -0.78
CA ILE A 233 -13.07 -11.49 0.64
C ILE A 233 -14.52 -11.30 1.05
N SER A 234 -15.20 -10.28 0.57
CA SER A 234 -16.60 -10.01 0.95
C SER A 234 -17.57 -11.11 0.50
N GLU A 235 -17.18 -11.93 -0.47
CA GLU A 235 -18.01 -13.03 -0.98
C GLU A 235 -18.11 -14.22 -0.02
N PHE A 236 -17.18 -14.35 0.95
CA PHE A 236 -17.24 -15.38 1.99
C PHE A 236 -18.29 -15.09 3.07
N THR A 237 -18.94 -13.93 3.00
CA THR A 237 -20.07 -13.57 3.86
C THR A 237 -21.34 -13.51 3.01
N GLY A 238 -22.19 -14.51 3.11
CA GLY A 238 -23.42 -14.64 2.31
C GLY A 238 -24.68 -14.81 3.13
N MET A 239 -25.80 -15.04 2.46
CA MET A 239 -27.13 -15.25 3.09
C MET A 239 -27.17 -16.46 4.04
N PHE A 240 -26.31 -17.45 3.85
CA PHE A 240 -26.23 -18.67 4.67
C PHE A 240 -25.21 -18.56 5.81
N GLY A 241 -24.69 -17.37 6.08
CA GLY A 241 -23.69 -17.10 7.10
C GLY A 241 -22.29 -16.83 6.56
N THR A 242 -21.33 -16.68 7.47
CA THR A 242 -19.92 -16.40 7.14
C THR A 242 -19.12 -17.70 7.19
N GLN A 243 -18.41 -18.01 6.13
CA GLN A 243 -17.46 -19.12 6.04
C GLN A 243 -16.14 -18.71 6.71
N TRP A 244 -16.07 -18.76 8.03
CA TRP A 244 -14.96 -18.22 8.83
C TRP A 244 -13.61 -18.84 8.51
N GLY A 245 -13.56 -20.14 8.23
CA GLY A 245 -12.34 -20.84 7.85
C GLY A 245 -11.79 -20.33 6.53
N SER A 246 -12.62 -20.31 5.46
CA SER A 246 -12.26 -19.84 4.13
C SER A 246 -11.99 -18.33 4.10
N LEU A 247 -12.80 -17.53 4.83
CA LEU A 247 -12.57 -16.09 5.01
C LEU A 247 -11.19 -15.82 5.61
N SER A 248 -10.84 -16.57 6.67
CA SER A 248 -9.55 -16.42 7.37
C SER A 248 -8.38 -16.89 6.49
N ALA A 249 -8.56 -17.93 5.68
CA ALA A 249 -7.57 -18.40 4.71
C ALA A 249 -7.32 -17.35 3.62
N ALA A 250 -8.38 -16.80 3.02
CA ALA A 250 -8.29 -15.73 2.04
C ALA A 250 -7.63 -14.47 2.62
N ALA A 251 -8.01 -14.05 3.83
CA ALA A 251 -7.41 -12.94 4.54
C ALA A 251 -5.90 -13.17 4.81
N THR A 252 -5.52 -14.38 5.20
CA THR A 252 -4.11 -14.75 5.42
C THR A 252 -3.30 -14.63 4.13
N ILE A 253 -3.85 -15.08 3.00
CA ILE A 253 -3.22 -14.95 1.68
C ILE A 253 -3.02 -13.47 1.30
N ILE A 254 -4.04 -12.62 1.51
CA ILE A 254 -3.95 -11.18 1.18
C ILE A 254 -2.95 -10.45 2.07
N VAL A 255 -2.85 -10.80 3.33
CA VAL A 255 -1.94 -10.16 4.29
C VAL A 255 -0.47 -10.48 3.98
N ALA A 256 -0.15 -11.63 3.40
CA ALA A 256 1.23 -12.03 3.12
C ALA A 256 2.00 -11.01 2.25
N PRO A 257 1.50 -10.52 1.09
CA PRO A 257 2.18 -9.47 0.33
C PRO A 257 2.33 -8.16 1.11
N VAL A 258 1.35 -7.79 1.93
CA VAL A 258 1.40 -6.58 2.76
C VAL A 258 2.54 -6.65 3.76
N VAL A 259 2.70 -7.80 4.43
CA VAL A 259 3.81 -8.05 5.36
C VAL A 259 5.16 -7.97 4.63
N ILE A 260 5.27 -8.58 3.45
CA ILE A 260 6.49 -8.52 2.63
C ILE A 260 6.82 -7.06 2.29
N MET A 261 5.83 -6.29 1.79
CA MET A 261 6.02 -4.87 1.46
C MET A 261 6.42 -4.04 2.68
N ALA A 262 5.80 -4.28 3.85
CA ALA A 262 6.14 -3.61 5.09
C ALA A 262 7.58 -3.93 5.55
N LEU A 263 8.02 -5.18 5.41
CA LEU A 263 9.39 -5.59 5.71
C LEU A 263 10.41 -4.98 4.74
N LEU A 264 10.06 -4.81 3.48
CA LEU A 264 10.90 -4.11 2.51
C LEU A 264 10.96 -2.61 2.82
N LEU A 265 9.85 -2.00 3.22
CA LEU A 265 9.77 -0.58 3.55
C LEU A 265 10.61 -0.21 4.77
N ARG A 266 10.69 -1.08 5.80
CA ARG A 266 11.41 -0.79 7.05
C ARG A 266 12.85 -0.34 6.84
N ARG A 267 13.59 -0.94 5.89
CA ARG A 267 15.00 -0.61 5.61
C ARG A 267 15.13 0.81 5.03
N HIS A 268 14.19 1.24 4.20
CA HIS A 268 14.18 2.57 3.58
C HIS A 268 13.70 3.67 4.56
N LEU A 269 12.79 3.32 5.50
CA LEU A 269 12.34 4.24 6.54
C LEU A 269 13.45 4.57 7.55
N ILE A 270 14.27 3.59 7.92
CA ILE A 270 15.39 3.80 8.86
C ILE A 270 16.39 4.79 8.26
N GLU A 271 16.73 4.67 6.98
CA GLU A 271 17.63 5.60 6.28
C GLU A 271 17.05 7.02 6.22
N GLY A 272 15.75 7.18 5.97
CA GLY A 272 15.08 8.49 5.93
C GLY A 272 14.95 9.17 7.29
N LEU A 273 14.74 8.40 8.37
CA LEU A 273 14.60 8.94 9.72
C LEU A 273 15.95 9.31 10.36
N THR A 274 17.02 8.58 10.06
CA THR A 274 18.36 8.86 10.59
C THR A 274 18.99 10.10 9.96
N LEU A 275 18.70 10.39 8.69
CA LEU A 275 19.14 11.61 8.01
C LEU A 275 18.44 12.89 8.52
N GLY A 276 17.25 12.76 9.13
CA GLY A 276 16.52 13.87 9.75
C GLY A 276 16.87 14.15 11.22
N ALA A 277 17.55 13.22 11.90
CA ALA A 277 17.89 13.31 13.32
C ALA A 277 19.29 13.91 13.60
N VAL A 278 20.09 14.13 12.56
CA VAL A 278 21.39 14.81 12.66
C VAL A 278 21.24 16.23 12.14
N LYS A 279 20.75 17.11 13.00
CA LYS A 279 20.89 18.55 12.95
C LYS A 279 21.41 19.05 14.28
#